data_4af29ce5a1ba76176c324b3c2fed268e
#
_entry.id   4af29ce5a1ba76176c324b3c2fed268e
#
_cell.length_a   1.000
_cell.length_b   1.000
_cell.length_c   1.000
_cell.angle_alpha   90.00
_cell.angle_beta   90.00
_cell.angle_gamma   90.00
#
_symmetry.space_group_name_H-M   'P 1'
#
loop_
_entity.id
_entity.type
_entity.pdbx_description
1 polymer ?
#
loop_
_entity_poly.entity_id
_entity_poly.type
_entity_poly.pdbx_seq_one_letter_code
_entity_poly.pdbx_strand_id
1 'polypeptide(L)'
;MAVETMRPLLYDQRTARKVTEVLHQTALTLWFLLLFCSSLAAQVSPLDLLIVNGIVFDGKSMRARRVDVGVRGDRIVYVGNIKRMQARRVIDARGLIVAPGFIDPHTHTLEDLSDPNRKSNVNYLMQGVTTVITGNDGGGPIEIERTLRRWEEGGIGTNAALLVGHGTVRRQVMGMSDSAPTEDQLARMKELIGRAMDEGAFGMSTGLYYAPGSYARTEEVIELAKVVAAKGGIYDTHMRDEDSYSIGLLGSIRETLRIGREASIPVHISHIKALGREVWGQSGAVIKLIHRARVEGIEVTADQYPYTASGTSLIAALVPRWAEAGGRDQLLARLADEPTRARLLAEMERNLQRRGGPASLLITSSRDPSLRGKTLAIIAAERHAKPVEAALEIIRELGDVGVASFNMNERDIENFMKQSWVVTGSDGSTGHPRKYGTFPRKLREYVFRRRVISLPFAIRVSSALTAEIFRLPQRGRIAPGYFADLIVFDPQKVADRATYEQPELLAVGMRYVIVNGQLAVEDGRYTGALAGRALRR
;
A
#
# COMPACT_ATOMS: atom_id res chain seq x y z
N MET A 1 118.24 5.37 -6.01
CA MET A 1 117.44 5.42 -7.24
C MET A 1 116.63 4.16 -7.31
N ALA A 2 115.35 4.21 -6.92
CA ALA A 2 114.44 3.10 -7.03
C ALA A 2 113.18 3.64 -7.68
N VAL A 3 112.77 3.08 -8.82
CA VAL A 3 111.60 3.37 -9.56
C VAL A 3 110.49 2.42 -9.07
N GLU A 4 109.47 2.94 -8.41
CA GLU A 4 108.27 2.16 -7.97
C GLU A 4 107.26 2.13 -9.09
N THR A 5 106.93 0.94 -9.57
CA THR A 5 105.93 0.65 -10.60
C THR A 5 104.54 0.58 -10.01
N MET A 6 103.65 1.45 -10.46
CA MET A 6 102.21 1.39 -10.17
C MET A 6 101.52 0.17 -10.85
N ARG A 7 100.87 -0.69 -10.08
CA ARG A 7 100.00 -1.76 -10.60
C ARG A 7 98.60 -1.19 -10.87
N PRO A 8 97.90 -1.51 -12.00
CA PRO A 8 96.53 -1.11 -12.24
C PRO A 8 95.55 -1.99 -11.43
N LEU A 9 94.61 -1.35 -10.79
CA LEU A 9 93.43 -1.97 -10.14
C LEU A 9 92.59 -2.71 -11.18
N LEU A 10 92.59 -4.05 -11.11
CA LEU A 10 91.66 -4.87 -11.88
C LEU A 10 90.26 -4.67 -11.35
N TYR A 11 89.42 -4.00 -12.16
CA TYR A 11 87.98 -3.82 -11.92
C TYR A 11 87.29 -5.18 -12.09
N ASP A 12 86.73 -5.74 -10.98
CA ASP A 12 86.10 -7.05 -11.00
C ASP A 12 84.76 -7.00 -11.81
N GLN A 13 84.81 -7.54 -13.03
CA GLN A 13 83.69 -7.65 -13.94
C GLN A 13 82.49 -8.44 -13.35
N ARG A 14 82.71 -9.27 -12.31
CA ARG A 14 81.64 -10.01 -11.64
C ARG A 14 80.80 -9.13 -10.75
N THR A 15 81.33 -8.09 -10.13
CA THR A 15 80.63 -7.14 -9.30
C THR A 15 79.78 -6.20 -10.16
N ALA A 16 80.25 -5.74 -11.32
CA ALA A 16 79.51 -4.93 -12.27
C ALA A 16 78.32 -5.67 -12.86
N ARG A 17 78.49 -6.97 -13.16
CA ARG A 17 77.35 -7.78 -13.68
C ARG A 17 76.23 -8.00 -12.66
N LYS A 18 76.54 -8.24 -11.39
CA LYS A 18 75.56 -8.38 -10.31
C LYS A 18 74.82 -7.09 -10.05
N VAL A 19 75.49 -5.94 -10.08
CA VAL A 19 74.83 -4.63 -9.91
C VAL A 19 73.81 -4.34 -11.07
N THR A 20 74.20 -4.70 -12.31
CA THR A 20 73.36 -4.52 -13.48
C THR A 20 72.09 -5.47 -13.46
N GLU A 21 72.28 -6.71 -13.00
CA GLU A 21 71.20 -7.68 -12.82
C GLU A 21 70.19 -7.24 -11.72
N VAL A 22 70.73 -6.73 -10.59
CA VAL A 22 69.86 -6.20 -9.51
C VAL A 22 69.10 -4.95 -9.96
N LEU A 23 69.77 -4.06 -10.70
CA LEU A 23 69.06 -2.87 -11.27
C LEU A 23 67.99 -3.21 -12.31
N HIS A 24 68.22 -4.25 -13.15
CA HIS A 24 67.24 -4.75 -14.10
C HIS A 24 66.05 -5.43 -13.40
N GLN A 25 66.28 -6.23 -12.38
CA GLN A 25 65.22 -6.85 -11.61
C GLN A 25 64.41 -5.83 -10.82
N THR A 26 65.04 -4.82 -10.21
CA THR A 26 64.30 -3.72 -9.53
C THR A 26 63.54 -2.85 -10.51
N ALA A 27 64.05 -2.56 -11.70
CA ALA A 27 63.33 -1.81 -12.73
C ALA A 27 62.14 -2.59 -13.29
N LEU A 28 62.29 -3.92 -13.52
CA LEU A 28 61.17 -4.78 -13.93
C LEU A 28 60.09 -4.90 -12.85
N THR A 29 60.47 -5.00 -11.57
CA THR A 29 59.52 -5.07 -10.45
C THR A 29 58.77 -3.74 -10.27
N LEU A 30 59.44 -2.60 -10.41
CA LEU A 30 58.80 -1.28 -10.42
C LEU A 30 57.86 -1.08 -11.63
N TRP A 31 58.22 -1.60 -12.80
CA TRP A 31 57.42 -1.54 -14.00
C TRP A 31 56.15 -2.43 -13.87
N PHE A 32 56.28 -3.63 -13.28
CA PHE A 32 55.14 -4.49 -12.95
C PHE A 32 54.23 -3.87 -11.89
N LEU A 33 54.79 -3.23 -10.84
CA LEU A 33 54.01 -2.50 -9.83
C LEU A 33 53.28 -1.28 -10.41
N LEU A 34 53.90 -0.54 -11.34
CA LEU A 34 53.26 0.58 -12.05
C LEU A 34 52.18 0.10 -13.02
N LEU A 35 52.33 -1.02 -13.69
CA LEU A 35 51.32 -1.64 -14.53
C LEU A 35 50.17 -2.21 -13.69
N PHE A 36 50.43 -2.76 -12.49
CA PHE A 36 49.39 -3.23 -11.56
C PHE A 36 48.64 -2.06 -10.89
N CYS A 37 49.31 -0.96 -10.57
CA CYS A 37 48.64 0.25 -10.05
C CYS A 37 47.80 0.97 -11.11
N SER A 38 48.15 0.90 -12.39
CA SER A 38 47.34 1.50 -13.46
C SER A 38 46.10 0.66 -13.84
N SER A 39 46.06 -0.63 -13.47
CA SER A 39 44.89 -1.50 -13.70
C SER A 39 43.89 -1.51 -12.53
N LEU A 40 44.19 -0.87 -11.39
CA LEU A 40 43.29 -0.71 -10.24
C LEU A 40 42.59 0.68 -10.18
N ALA A 41 42.61 1.46 -11.24
CA ALA A 41 41.56 2.46 -11.45
C ALA A 41 40.29 1.66 -11.71
N ALA A 42 39.57 1.29 -10.62
CA ALA A 42 38.28 0.66 -10.70
C ALA A 42 37.45 1.49 -11.71
N GLN A 43 37.23 0.94 -12.89
CA GLN A 43 36.29 1.53 -13.83
C GLN A 43 34.94 1.57 -13.09
N VAL A 44 34.61 2.73 -12.51
CA VAL A 44 33.32 2.94 -11.89
C VAL A 44 32.30 2.71 -12.99
N SER A 45 31.66 1.55 -12.96
CA SER A 45 30.63 1.22 -13.95
C SER A 45 29.64 2.36 -14.03
N PRO A 46 29.26 2.80 -15.24
CA PRO A 46 28.33 3.92 -15.39
C PRO A 46 27.03 3.66 -14.62
N LEU A 47 26.39 4.72 -14.16
CA LEU A 47 25.03 4.63 -13.62
C LEU A 47 24.08 4.19 -14.72
N ASP A 48 23.07 3.41 -14.39
CA ASP A 48 22.00 3.12 -15.34
C ASP A 48 21.08 4.33 -15.51
N LEU A 49 20.79 5.03 -14.39
CA LEU A 49 19.97 6.23 -14.39
C LEU A 49 20.56 7.27 -13.45
N LEU A 50 20.54 8.53 -13.89
CA LEU A 50 20.91 9.70 -13.11
C LEU A 50 19.80 10.74 -13.18
N ILE A 51 19.26 11.15 -12.03
CA ILE A 51 18.25 12.22 -11.93
C ILE A 51 18.96 13.46 -11.39
N VAL A 52 18.93 14.55 -12.18
CA VAL A 52 19.64 15.79 -11.86
C VAL A 52 18.68 16.99 -11.73
N ASN A 53 19.14 18.05 -11.09
CA ASN A 53 18.47 19.36 -10.98
C ASN A 53 17.11 19.35 -10.25
N GLY A 54 16.67 18.23 -9.69
CA GLY A 54 15.39 18.10 -9.00
C GLY A 54 15.40 18.66 -7.57
N ILE A 55 14.20 18.89 -7.05
CA ILE A 55 14.00 19.14 -5.62
C ILE A 55 13.68 17.80 -4.97
N VAL A 56 14.66 17.25 -4.23
CA VAL A 56 14.58 15.90 -3.64
C VAL A 56 14.01 15.96 -2.24
N PHE A 57 12.97 15.16 -1.98
CA PHE A 57 12.48 14.81 -0.66
C PHE A 57 12.81 13.33 -0.40
N ASP A 58 13.56 13.03 0.65
CA ASP A 58 14.09 11.69 0.91
C ASP A 58 13.09 10.72 1.60
N GLY A 59 11.87 11.19 1.89
CA GLY A 59 10.84 10.43 2.59
C GLY A 59 10.97 10.41 4.11
N LYS A 60 12.14 10.74 4.67
CA LYS A 60 12.38 10.74 6.11
C LYS A 60 12.50 12.15 6.69
N SER A 61 13.36 12.96 6.09
CA SER A 61 13.57 14.33 6.55
C SER A 61 12.41 15.23 6.09
N MET A 62 12.10 16.23 6.92
CA MET A 62 11.07 17.23 6.57
C MET A 62 11.64 18.36 5.72
N ARG A 63 12.80 18.16 5.07
CA ARG A 63 13.54 19.19 4.32
C ARG A 63 13.73 18.76 2.87
N ALA A 64 13.52 19.69 1.97
CA ALA A 64 13.89 19.58 0.56
C ALA A 64 15.40 19.77 0.37
N ARG A 65 16.00 19.04 -0.57
CA ARG A 65 17.41 19.18 -0.94
C ARG A 65 17.55 19.27 -2.46
N ARG A 66 18.46 20.11 -2.93
CA ARG A 66 18.88 20.11 -4.34
C ARG A 66 20.09 19.21 -4.47
N VAL A 67 19.86 17.97 -4.85
CA VAL A 67 20.89 16.92 -5.00
C VAL A 67 20.51 16.00 -6.15
N ASP A 68 21.49 15.29 -6.68
CA ASP A 68 21.29 14.30 -7.74
C ASP A 68 21.11 12.92 -7.13
N VAL A 69 20.39 12.06 -7.84
CA VAL A 69 20.11 10.67 -7.44
C VAL A 69 20.63 9.73 -8.53
N GLY A 70 21.61 8.90 -8.17
CA GLY A 70 22.22 7.92 -9.07
C GLY A 70 21.75 6.50 -8.76
N VAL A 71 21.33 5.78 -9.82
CA VAL A 71 20.80 4.43 -9.75
C VAL A 71 21.70 3.47 -10.55
N ARG A 72 21.93 2.28 -9.99
CA ARG A 72 22.57 1.14 -10.67
C ARG A 72 21.81 -0.14 -10.35
N GLY A 73 21.40 -0.86 -11.40
CA GLY A 73 20.50 -1.98 -11.26
C GLY A 73 19.20 -1.55 -10.58
N ASP A 74 18.81 -2.23 -9.56
CA ASP A 74 17.61 -1.95 -8.78
C ASP A 74 17.86 -1.05 -7.54
N ARG A 75 19.09 -0.47 -7.39
CA ARG A 75 19.47 0.25 -6.17
C ARG A 75 19.84 1.71 -6.43
N ILE A 76 19.48 2.53 -5.46
CA ILE A 76 20.03 3.87 -5.32
C ILE A 76 21.47 3.70 -4.79
N VAL A 77 22.46 4.15 -5.56
CA VAL A 77 23.88 4.03 -5.18
C VAL A 77 24.49 5.38 -4.78
N TYR A 78 23.84 6.48 -5.14
CA TYR A 78 24.36 7.81 -4.84
C TYR A 78 23.24 8.83 -4.60
N VAL A 79 23.44 9.69 -3.62
CA VAL A 79 22.57 10.86 -3.34
C VAL A 79 23.47 12.02 -2.93
N GLY A 80 23.64 13.02 -3.81
CA GLY A 80 24.54 14.16 -3.57
C GLY A 80 24.76 14.96 -4.85
N ASN A 81 25.73 15.86 -4.86
CA ASN A 81 26.07 16.66 -6.06
C ASN A 81 27.08 15.89 -6.91
N ILE A 82 26.67 15.43 -8.07
CA ILE A 82 27.49 14.64 -8.99
C ILE A 82 28.25 15.57 -9.95
N LYS A 83 29.57 15.63 -9.81
CA LYS A 83 30.42 16.45 -10.70
C LYS A 83 30.93 15.69 -11.93
N ARG A 84 31.11 14.37 -11.88
CA ARG A 84 31.78 13.58 -12.95
C ARG A 84 31.36 12.10 -12.91
N MET A 85 30.07 11.77 -12.96
CA MET A 85 29.64 10.39 -13.16
C MET A 85 28.96 10.24 -14.51
N GLN A 86 29.32 9.19 -15.25
CA GLN A 86 28.65 8.81 -16.49
C GLN A 86 27.39 8.02 -16.16
N ALA A 87 26.32 8.26 -16.88
CA ALA A 87 25.07 7.51 -16.78
C ALA A 87 24.60 7.14 -18.18
N ARG A 88 24.00 5.94 -18.30
CA ARG A 88 23.37 5.51 -19.56
C ARG A 88 22.18 6.38 -19.90
N ARG A 89 21.46 6.82 -18.88
CA ARG A 89 20.31 7.71 -19.00
C ARG A 89 20.36 8.82 -17.96
N VAL A 90 20.06 10.04 -18.39
CA VAL A 90 19.94 11.23 -17.52
C VAL A 90 18.52 11.78 -17.62
N ILE A 91 17.89 12.01 -16.46
CA ILE A 91 16.62 12.72 -16.33
C ILE A 91 16.90 14.11 -15.75
N ASP A 92 16.62 15.15 -16.51
CA ASP A 92 16.62 16.53 -16.00
C ASP A 92 15.29 16.81 -15.30
N ALA A 93 15.31 16.85 -13.97
CA ALA A 93 14.16 17.09 -13.13
C ALA A 93 14.03 18.58 -12.72
N ARG A 94 14.51 19.51 -13.53
CA ARG A 94 14.42 20.95 -13.27
C ARG A 94 12.97 21.40 -13.13
N GLY A 95 12.65 22.02 -12.00
CA GLY A 95 11.28 22.45 -11.67
C GLY A 95 10.37 21.32 -11.16
N LEU A 96 10.87 20.10 -11.10
CA LEU A 96 10.14 18.92 -10.65
C LEU A 96 10.52 18.51 -9.22
N ILE A 97 9.63 17.74 -8.60
CA ILE A 97 9.85 17.09 -7.30
C ILE A 97 10.32 15.66 -7.55
N VAL A 98 11.38 15.27 -6.85
CA VAL A 98 11.87 13.89 -6.79
C VAL A 98 11.57 13.34 -5.40
N ALA A 99 10.87 12.20 -5.32
CA ALA A 99 10.48 11.60 -4.06
C ALA A 99 10.58 10.06 -4.14
N PRO A 100 10.55 9.34 -3.01
CA PRO A 100 10.37 7.91 -3.04
C PRO A 100 9.05 7.55 -3.69
N GLY A 101 8.98 6.41 -4.36
CA GLY A 101 7.72 5.83 -4.82
C GLY A 101 6.74 5.67 -3.67
N PHE A 102 5.48 6.00 -3.91
CA PHE A 102 4.44 5.86 -2.91
C PHE A 102 4.13 4.39 -2.64
N ILE A 103 3.72 4.11 -1.41
CA ILE A 103 3.32 2.78 -0.94
C ILE A 103 1.88 2.87 -0.48
N ASP A 104 1.00 2.12 -1.12
CA ASP A 104 -0.41 2.05 -0.77
C ASP A 104 -0.67 0.84 0.13
N PRO A 105 -0.97 1.03 1.43
CA PRO A 105 -1.16 -0.06 2.38
C PRO A 105 -2.51 -0.75 2.27
N HIS A 106 -3.45 -0.16 1.52
CA HIS A 106 -4.81 -0.67 1.46
C HIS A 106 -5.34 -0.65 0.03
N THR A 107 -5.29 -1.80 -0.64
CA THR A 107 -5.74 -1.93 -2.02
C THR A 107 -6.58 -3.19 -2.23
N HIS A 108 -7.51 -3.12 -3.18
CA HIS A 108 -8.27 -4.27 -3.67
C HIS A 108 -7.74 -4.74 -5.03
N THR A 109 -6.40 -4.97 -5.11
CA THR A 109 -5.69 -5.32 -6.35
C THR A 109 -5.37 -6.80 -6.50
N LEU A 110 -5.81 -7.64 -5.58
CA LEU A 110 -5.50 -9.08 -5.59
C LEU A 110 -5.86 -9.74 -6.93
N GLU A 111 -7.07 -9.48 -7.41
CA GLU A 111 -7.52 -9.97 -8.72
C GLU A 111 -6.84 -9.25 -9.88
N ASP A 112 -6.64 -7.92 -9.80
CA ASP A 112 -5.99 -7.15 -10.86
C ASP A 112 -4.58 -7.65 -11.13
N LEU A 113 -3.78 -7.86 -10.07
CA LEU A 113 -2.41 -8.39 -10.18
C LEU A 113 -2.35 -9.81 -10.76
N SER A 114 -3.44 -10.56 -10.68
CA SER A 114 -3.56 -11.91 -11.20
C SER A 114 -4.20 -11.98 -12.60
N ASP A 115 -4.71 -10.86 -13.11
CA ASP A 115 -5.34 -10.75 -14.42
C ASP A 115 -4.30 -10.29 -15.47
N PRO A 116 -4.09 -11.03 -16.56
CA PRO A 116 -3.14 -10.66 -17.61
C PRO A 116 -3.28 -9.25 -18.17
N ASN A 117 -4.51 -8.71 -18.20
CA ASN A 117 -4.81 -7.40 -18.76
C ASN A 117 -4.67 -6.25 -17.75
N ARG A 118 -4.67 -6.55 -16.43
CA ARG A 118 -4.67 -5.55 -15.35
C ARG A 118 -3.44 -5.61 -14.45
N LYS A 119 -2.62 -6.66 -14.54
CA LYS A 119 -1.42 -6.90 -13.71
C LYS A 119 -0.36 -5.79 -13.78
N SER A 120 -0.41 -4.95 -14.80
CA SER A 120 0.44 -3.77 -14.93
C SER A 120 0.14 -2.70 -13.87
N ASN A 121 -1.04 -2.70 -13.24
CA ASN A 121 -1.45 -1.71 -12.23
C ASN A 121 -1.22 -0.26 -12.69
N VAL A 122 -1.46 0.04 -13.96
CA VAL A 122 -1.19 1.37 -14.56
C VAL A 122 -1.87 2.49 -13.77
N ASN A 123 -3.08 2.26 -13.28
CA ASN A 123 -3.82 3.21 -12.47
C ASN A 123 -3.07 3.61 -11.18
N TYR A 124 -2.32 2.69 -10.55
CA TYR A 124 -1.47 2.97 -9.38
C TYR A 124 -0.15 3.62 -9.80
N LEU A 125 0.51 3.11 -10.84
CA LEU A 125 1.75 3.70 -11.36
C LEU A 125 1.55 5.18 -11.74
N MET A 126 0.45 5.52 -12.42
CA MET A 126 0.14 6.91 -12.80
C MET A 126 -0.17 7.83 -11.60
N GLN A 127 -0.40 7.27 -10.43
CA GLN A 127 -0.49 8.01 -9.16
C GLN A 127 0.86 8.13 -8.43
N GLY A 128 1.92 7.51 -8.95
CA GLY A 128 3.23 7.43 -8.30
C GLY A 128 3.35 6.29 -7.29
N VAL A 129 2.39 5.37 -7.24
CA VAL A 129 2.45 4.20 -6.35
C VAL A 129 3.31 3.13 -6.99
N THR A 130 4.38 2.75 -6.31
CA THR A 130 5.34 1.72 -6.75
C THR A 130 5.19 0.41 -5.98
N THR A 131 4.48 0.44 -4.85
CA THR A 131 4.24 -0.73 -4.00
C THR A 131 2.81 -0.70 -3.49
N VAL A 132 2.12 -1.83 -3.58
CA VAL A 132 0.78 -2.03 -3.04
C VAL A 132 0.77 -3.13 -2.00
N ILE A 133 -0.11 -3.01 -0.99
CA ILE A 133 -0.44 -4.07 -0.06
C ILE A 133 -1.88 -4.45 -0.32
N THR A 134 -2.17 -5.73 -0.39
CA THR A 134 -3.50 -6.24 -0.68
C THR A 134 -3.85 -7.45 0.18
N GLY A 135 -5.10 -7.87 0.14
CA GLY A 135 -5.62 -8.87 1.07
C GLY A 135 -6.22 -8.26 2.33
N ASN A 136 -6.52 -6.94 2.30
CA ASN A 136 -7.18 -6.18 3.37
C ASN A 136 -8.62 -6.67 3.61
N ASP A 137 -9.27 -6.12 4.64
CA ASP A 137 -10.70 -6.32 4.98
C ASP A 137 -11.09 -7.79 5.20
N GLY A 138 -10.14 -8.62 5.63
CA GLY A 138 -10.36 -10.04 5.84
C GLY A 138 -10.48 -10.87 4.56
N GLY A 139 -10.25 -10.28 3.39
CA GLY A 139 -10.40 -10.91 2.08
C GLY A 139 -9.13 -11.50 1.48
N GLY A 140 -7.99 -11.46 2.18
CA GLY A 140 -6.73 -11.99 1.69
C GLY A 140 -6.75 -13.50 1.44
N PRO A 141 -5.91 -14.00 0.51
CA PRO A 141 -5.81 -15.44 0.22
C PRO A 141 -5.17 -16.18 1.40
N ILE A 142 -5.42 -17.50 1.49
CA ILE A 142 -4.75 -18.37 2.44
C ILE A 142 -3.47 -18.95 1.81
N GLU A 143 -3.49 -19.22 0.52
CA GLU A 143 -2.36 -19.78 -0.25
C GLU A 143 -1.43 -18.64 -0.70
N ILE A 144 -0.66 -18.10 0.25
CA ILE A 144 0.20 -16.94 0.03
C ILE A 144 1.30 -17.25 -0.98
N GLU A 145 2.05 -18.36 -0.78
CA GLU A 145 3.15 -18.75 -1.67
C GLU A 145 2.68 -18.93 -3.12
N ARG A 146 1.53 -19.59 -3.31
CA ARG A 146 0.95 -19.80 -4.64
C ARG A 146 0.63 -18.48 -5.34
N THR A 147 0.07 -17.52 -4.58
CA THR A 147 -0.28 -16.19 -5.12
C THR A 147 0.97 -15.41 -5.48
N LEU A 148 1.97 -15.37 -4.60
CA LEU A 148 3.23 -14.66 -4.83
C LEU A 148 3.98 -15.25 -6.04
N ARG A 149 4.07 -16.58 -6.14
CA ARG A 149 4.70 -17.27 -7.29
C ARG A 149 4.00 -16.95 -8.60
N ARG A 150 2.66 -16.95 -8.61
CA ARG A 150 1.89 -16.56 -9.80
C ARG A 150 2.25 -15.14 -10.28
N TRP A 151 2.45 -14.20 -9.35
CA TRP A 151 2.85 -12.84 -9.69
C TRP A 151 4.29 -12.74 -10.18
N GLU A 152 5.20 -13.54 -9.62
CA GLU A 152 6.60 -13.63 -10.08
C GLU A 152 6.67 -14.19 -11.51
N GLU A 153 5.99 -15.28 -11.77
CA GLU A 153 5.96 -15.92 -13.10
C GLU A 153 5.25 -15.05 -14.14
N GLY A 154 4.14 -14.42 -13.76
CA GLY A 154 3.35 -13.58 -14.65
C GLY A 154 3.95 -12.21 -14.92
N GLY A 155 4.79 -11.70 -14.02
CA GLY A 155 5.24 -10.31 -13.97
C GLY A 155 4.11 -9.35 -13.57
N ILE A 156 4.42 -8.35 -12.75
CA ILE A 156 3.48 -7.33 -12.26
C ILE A 156 4.09 -5.93 -12.37
N GLY A 157 3.27 -4.88 -12.49
CA GLY A 157 3.78 -3.52 -12.69
C GLY A 157 4.28 -2.85 -11.42
N THR A 158 3.59 -3.03 -10.28
CA THR A 158 3.98 -2.54 -8.95
C THR A 158 4.56 -3.66 -8.10
N ASN A 159 5.40 -3.35 -7.12
CA ASN A 159 5.68 -4.30 -6.04
C ASN A 159 4.38 -4.61 -5.29
N ALA A 160 4.24 -5.83 -4.78
CA ALA A 160 3.04 -6.26 -4.08
C ALA A 160 3.35 -7.11 -2.85
N ALA A 161 2.71 -6.78 -1.72
CA ALA A 161 2.75 -7.53 -0.47
C ALA A 161 1.35 -8.05 -0.12
N LEU A 162 1.29 -9.18 0.61
CA LEU A 162 0.04 -9.85 0.94
C LEU A 162 -0.23 -9.88 2.45
N LEU A 163 -1.52 -9.75 2.79
CA LEU A 163 -2.08 -10.08 4.08
C LEU A 163 -2.93 -11.35 3.96
N VAL A 164 -2.89 -12.24 4.94
CA VAL A 164 -3.85 -13.35 5.03
C VAL A 164 -5.18 -12.85 5.58
N GLY A 165 -6.28 -13.23 4.96
CA GLY A 165 -7.61 -12.77 5.33
C GLY A 165 -8.27 -13.65 6.39
N HIS A 166 -8.60 -13.09 7.56
CA HIS A 166 -9.38 -13.76 8.61
C HIS A 166 -10.75 -14.25 8.09
N GLY A 167 -11.47 -13.40 7.34
CA GLY A 167 -12.76 -13.76 6.77
C GLY A 167 -12.68 -14.94 5.80
N THR A 168 -11.59 -15.01 5.01
CA THR A 168 -11.32 -16.15 4.11
C THR A 168 -11.02 -17.41 4.89
N VAL A 169 -10.18 -17.33 5.93
CA VAL A 169 -9.86 -18.46 6.81
C VAL A 169 -11.12 -18.98 7.53
N ARG A 170 -11.92 -18.06 8.10
CA ARG A 170 -13.16 -18.40 8.79
C ARG A 170 -14.16 -19.08 7.85
N ARG A 171 -14.30 -18.54 6.62
CA ARG A 171 -15.18 -19.13 5.59
C ARG A 171 -14.73 -20.53 5.19
N GLN A 172 -13.42 -20.77 5.08
CA GLN A 172 -12.90 -22.10 4.75
C GLN A 172 -13.18 -23.14 5.84
N VAL A 173 -13.14 -22.75 7.12
CA VAL A 173 -13.30 -23.68 8.25
C VAL A 173 -14.76 -23.83 8.68
N MET A 174 -15.54 -22.73 8.63
CA MET A 174 -16.90 -22.68 9.20
C MET A 174 -17.98 -22.26 8.19
N GLY A 175 -17.62 -21.99 6.93
CA GLY A 175 -18.57 -21.44 5.95
C GLY A 175 -19.08 -20.06 6.37
N MET A 176 -20.37 -19.84 6.20
CA MET A 176 -21.05 -18.60 6.60
C MET A 176 -21.79 -18.73 7.95
N SER A 177 -21.33 -19.67 8.82
CA SER A 177 -21.90 -19.86 10.15
C SER A 177 -21.66 -18.64 11.04
N ASP A 178 -22.69 -18.24 11.78
CA ASP A 178 -22.65 -17.20 12.80
C ASP A 178 -22.30 -17.70 14.20
N SER A 179 -22.05 -19.02 14.35
CA SER A 179 -21.63 -19.66 15.61
C SER A 179 -20.21 -19.28 15.98
N ALA A 180 -19.89 -19.36 17.26
CA ALA A 180 -18.50 -19.36 17.70
C ALA A 180 -17.79 -20.65 17.22
N PRO A 181 -16.48 -20.62 16.91
CA PRO A 181 -15.73 -21.80 16.54
C PRO A 181 -15.63 -22.78 17.72
N THR A 182 -15.63 -24.08 17.41
CA THR A 182 -15.18 -25.09 18.37
C THR A 182 -13.66 -24.99 18.57
N GLU A 183 -13.11 -25.68 19.57
CA GLU A 183 -11.65 -25.71 19.82
C GLU A 183 -10.89 -26.24 18.59
N ASP A 184 -11.38 -27.29 17.94
CA ASP A 184 -10.77 -27.84 16.72
C ASP A 184 -10.84 -26.88 15.55
N GLN A 185 -11.95 -26.18 15.38
CA GLN A 185 -12.10 -25.17 14.33
C GLN A 185 -11.15 -23.99 14.57
N LEU A 186 -11.03 -23.52 15.80
CA LEU A 186 -10.09 -22.46 16.15
C LEU A 186 -8.63 -22.91 15.95
N ALA A 187 -8.30 -24.14 16.35
CA ALA A 187 -6.97 -24.71 16.12
C ALA A 187 -6.66 -24.80 14.61
N ARG A 188 -7.64 -25.22 13.80
CA ARG A 188 -7.47 -25.24 12.33
C ARG A 188 -7.28 -23.86 11.73
N MET A 189 -8.01 -22.83 12.19
CA MET A 189 -7.80 -21.45 11.75
C MET A 189 -6.39 -20.95 12.12
N LYS A 190 -5.92 -21.24 13.35
CA LYS A 190 -4.56 -20.92 13.79
C LYS A 190 -3.49 -21.56 12.90
N GLU A 191 -3.66 -22.82 12.53
CA GLU A 191 -2.76 -23.53 11.62
C GLU A 191 -2.70 -22.87 10.24
N LEU A 192 -3.84 -22.54 9.65
CA LEU A 192 -3.93 -21.90 8.34
C LEU A 192 -3.23 -20.53 8.33
N ILE A 193 -3.47 -19.70 9.35
CA ILE A 193 -2.82 -18.40 9.51
C ILE A 193 -1.32 -18.58 9.72
N GLY A 194 -0.93 -19.52 10.58
CA GLY A 194 0.49 -19.81 10.84
C GLY A 194 1.24 -20.19 9.58
N ARG A 195 0.65 -21.05 8.74
CA ARG A 195 1.21 -21.43 7.44
C ARG A 195 1.30 -20.23 6.48
N ALA A 196 0.23 -19.44 6.36
CA ALA A 196 0.23 -18.25 5.51
C ALA A 196 1.34 -17.25 5.89
N MET A 197 1.60 -17.08 7.19
CA MET A 197 2.71 -16.25 7.69
C MET A 197 4.08 -16.83 7.32
N ASP A 198 4.25 -18.18 7.38
CA ASP A 198 5.49 -18.86 6.97
C ASP A 198 5.71 -18.77 5.45
N GLU A 199 4.65 -18.72 4.67
CA GLU A 199 4.67 -18.52 3.21
C GLU A 199 5.00 -17.09 2.79
N GLY A 200 5.11 -16.14 3.73
CA GLY A 200 5.58 -14.77 3.48
C GLY A 200 4.52 -13.67 3.58
N ALA A 201 3.35 -13.95 4.19
CA ALA A 201 2.37 -12.90 4.50
C ALA A 201 2.96 -11.85 5.47
N PHE A 202 2.63 -10.59 5.28
CA PHE A 202 3.08 -9.50 6.16
C PHE A 202 2.26 -9.38 7.45
N GLY A 203 1.10 -10.00 7.48
CA GLY A 203 0.20 -9.98 8.63
C GLY A 203 -1.15 -10.59 8.30
N MET A 204 -2.09 -10.43 9.22
CA MET A 204 -3.48 -10.84 9.07
C MET A 204 -4.38 -9.61 8.97
N SER A 205 -5.31 -9.63 8.01
CA SER A 205 -6.38 -8.64 7.92
C SER A 205 -7.70 -9.18 8.45
N THR A 206 -8.51 -8.32 9.05
CA THR A 206 -9.91 -8.61 9.38
C THR A 206 -10.86 -7.61 8.74
N GLY A 207 -12.07 -8.06 8.44
CA GLY A 207 -13.20 -7.22 8.08
C GLY A 207 -14.36 -7.54 9.02
N LEU A 208 -14.31 -7.01 10.25
CA LEU A 208 -15.27 -7.33 11.29
C LEU A 208 -16.66 -6.70 11.06
N TYR A 209 -16.77 -5.87 10.05
CA TYR A 209 -18.03 -5.36 9.53
C TYR A 209 -18.70 -6.36 8.58
N TYR A 210 -17.95 -7.17 7.84
CA TYR A 210 -18.43 -8.05 6.78
C TYR A 210 -18.63 -9.49 7.27
N ALA A 211 -19.69 -10.18 6.80
CA ALA A 211 -19.88 -11.60 7.03
C ALA A 211 -18.83 -12.44 6.24
N PRO A 212 -18.24 -13.51 6.80
CA PRO A 212 -18.47 -14.06 8.14
C PRO A 212 -17.61 -13.45 9.26
N GLY A 213 -16.73 -12.49 8.97
CA GLY A 213 -15.87 -11.83 9.98
C GLY A 213 -16.65 -11.14 11.09
N SER A 214 -17.85 -10.61 10.76
CA SER A 214 -18.73 -9.93 11.71
C SER A 214 -19.30 -10.84 12.81
N TYR A 215 -19.31 -12.15 12.60
CA TYR A 215 -19.74 -13.13 13.58
C TYR A 215 -18.66 -13.51 14.59
N ALA A 216 -17.39 -13.17 14.29
CA ALA A 216 -16.29 -13.46 15.18
C ALA A 216 -16.39 -12.65 16.47
N ARG A 217 -16.18 -13.30 17.60
CA ARG A 217 -15.98 -12.63 18.89
C ARG A 217 -14.57 -12.04 18.95
N THR A 218 -14.39 -11.04 19.78
CA THR A 218 -13.08 -10.39 19.96
C THR A 218 -12.00 -11.39 20.40
N GLU A 219 -12.36 -12.39 21.21
CA GLU A 219 -11.49 -13.45 21.70
C GLU A 219 -10.96 -14.34 20.57
N GLU A 220 -11.81 -14.69 19.58
CA GLU A 220 -11.39 -15.41 18.37
C GLU A 220 -10.27 -14.65 17.65
N VAL A 221 -10.49 -13.35 17.42
CA VAL A 221 -9.52 -12.48 16.73
C VAL A 221 -8.22 -12.37 17.52
N ILE A 222 -8.28 -12.22 18.85
CA ILE A 222 -7.11 -12.16 19.73
C ILE A 222 -6.28 -13.43 19.60
N GLU A 223 -6.91 -14.59 19.66
CA GLU A 223 -6.21 -15.89 19.57
C GLU A 223 -5.51 -16.09 18.21
N LEU A 224 -6.12 -15.62 17.12
CA LEU A 224 -5.50 -15.66 15.79
C LEU A 224 -4.39 -14.61 15.66
N ALA A 225 -4.59 -13.42 16.22
CA ALA A 225 -3.60 -12.35 16.22
C ALA A 225 -2.32 -12.73 17.00
N LYS A 226 -2.44 -13.54 18.08
CA LYS A 226 -1.28 -14.09 18.81
C LYS A 226 -0.39 -14.96 17.91
N VAL A 227 -0.98 -15.75 16.99
CA VAL A 227 -0.22 -16.54 16.01
C VAL A 227 0.57 -15.63 15.07
N VAL A 228 -0.06 -14.55 14.59
CA VAL A 228 0.59 -13.55 13.73
C VAL A 228 1.70 -12.81 14.47
N ALA A 229 1.45 -12.41 15.73
CA ALA A 229 2.42 -11.74 16.58
C ALA A 229 3.67 -12.57 16.82
N ALA A 230 3.50 -13.87 17.13
CA ALA A 230 4.60 -14.83 17.33
C ALA A 230 5.50 -14.95 16.09
N LYS A 231 4.95 -14.68 14.90
CA LYS A 231 5.67 -14.67 13.62
C LYS A 231 6.07 -13.25 13.18
N GLY A 232 5.96 -12.24 14.07
CA GLY A 232 6.37 -10.85 13.82
C GLY A 232 5.56 -10.11 12.78
N GLY A 233 4.32 -10.52 12.49
CA GLY A 233 3.41 -9.86 11.56
C GLY A 233 2.66 -8.68 12.18
N ILE A 234 1.78 -8.07 11.39
CA ILE A 234 0.90 -6.96 11.76
C ILE A 234 -0.56 -7.40 11.74
N TYR A 235 -1.40 -6.79 12.57
CA TYR A 235 -2.86 -6.90 12.53
C TYR A 235 -3.45 -5.69 11.82
N ASP A 236 -4.05 -5.92 10.65
CA ASP A 236 -4.76 -4.91 9.85
C ASP A 236 -6.27 -5.11 10.00
N THR A 237 -7.06 -4.04 10.13
CA THR A 237 -8.50 -4.22 10.40
C THR A 237 -9.39 -3.16 9.78
N HIS A 238 -10.33 -3.60 8.92
CA HIS A 238 -11.61 -2.93 8.80
C HIS A 238 -12.39 -3.22 10.08
N MET A 239 -12.59 -2.18 10.89
CA MET A 239 -13.21 -2.31 12.21
C MET A 239 -14.65 -2.83 12.13
N ARG A 240 -15.16 -3.33 13.26
CA ARG A 240 -16.52 -3.87 13.36
C ARG A 240 -17.60 -2.83 13.06
N ASP A 241 -17.35 -1.59 13.45
CA ASP A 241 -18.32 -0.51 13.29
C ASP A 241 -17.58 0.82 13.13
N GLU A 242 -17.88 1.54 12.09
CA GLU A 242 -17.33 2.87 11.80
C GLU A 242 -18.39 3.97 11.96
N ASP A 243 -19.60 3.57 12.37
CA ASP A 243 -20.81 4.37 12.55
C ASP A 243 -21.50 4.00 13.87
N SER A 244 -22.75 3.55 13.83
CA SER A 244 -23.65 3.19 14.93
C SER A 244 -24.46 1.92 14.64
N TYR A 245 -23.89 0.99 13.83
CA TYR A 245 -24.60 -0.26 13.47
C TYR A 245 -24.66 -1.26 14.62
N SER A 246 -23.65 -1.29 15.49
CA SER A 246 -23.53 -2.28 16.57
C SER A 246 -22.87 -1.67 17.82
N ILE A 247 -21.57 -1.77 17.96
CA ILE A 247 -20.81 -1.26 19.12
C ILE A 247 -20.39 0.20 18.99
N GLY A 248 -20.66 0.80 17.83
CA GLY A 248 -20.32 2.17 17.50
C GLY A 248 -18.84 2.42 17.23
N LEU A 249 -18.53 3.56 16.59
CA LEU A 249 -17.17 3.94 16.23
C LEU A 249 -16.18 3.85 17.40
N LEU A 250 -16.49 4.47 18.54
CA LEU A 250 -15.60 4.46 19.70
C LEU A 250 -15.48 3.09 20.36
N GLY A 251 -16.54 2.26 20.27
CA GLY A 251 -16.52 0.86 20.71
C GLY A 251 -15.55 0.05 19.88
N SER A 252 -15.59 0.21 18.56
CA SER A 252 -14.68 -0.48 17.63
C SER A 252 -13.23 -0.08 17.80
N ILE A 253 -12.95 1.20 18.07
CA ILE A 253 -11.58 1.62 18.41
C ILE A 253 -11.11 0.91 19.66
N ARG A 254 -11.94 0.83 20.72
CA ARG A 254 -11.57 0.12 21.97
C ARG A 254 -11.37 -1.38 21.75
N GLU A 255 -12.22 -2.04 20.92
CA GLU A 255 -12.04 -3.44 20.53
C GLU A 255 -10.70 -3.65 19.83
N THR A 256 -10.38 -2.81 18.87
CA THR A 256 -9.12 -2.87 18.10
C THR A 256 -7.89 -2.69 19.02
N LEU A 257 -7.93 -1.73 19.93
CA LEU A 257 -6.88 -1.51 20.92
C LEU A 257 -6.75 -2.66 21.92
N ARG A 258 -7.86 -3.31 22.30
CA ARG A 258 -7.87 -4.52 23.13
C ARG A 258 -7.17 -5.67 22.43
N ILE A 259 -7.47 -5.90 21.14
CA ILE A 259 -6.80 -6.94 20.34
C ILE A 259 -5.29 -6.68 20.28
N GLY A 260 -4.87 -5.45 19.99
CA GLY A 260 -3.45 -5.08 19.95
C GLY A 260 -2.73 -5.35 21.27
N ARG A 261 -3.37 -4.99 22.40
CA ARG A 261 -2.82 -5.17 23.75
C ARG A 261 -2.72 -6.65 24.13
N GLU A 262 -3.82 -7.41 24.01
CA GLU A 262 -3.89 -8.80 24.48
C GLU A 262 -3.11 -9.78 23.59
N ALA A 263 -2.98 -9.47 22.28
CA ALA A 263 -2.15 -10.25 21.36
C ALA A 263 -0.71 -9.74 21.26
N SER A 264 -0.38 -8.61 21.90
CA SER A 264 0.95 -7.97 21.83
C SER A 264 1.41 -7.76 20.37
N ILE A 265 0.52 -7.25 19.52
CA ILE A 265 0.71 -7.10 18.07
C ILE A 265 0.56 -5.64 17.63
N PRO A 266 1.41 -5.14 16.72
CA PRO A 266 1.16 -3.85 16.05
C PRO A 266 -0.17 -3.87 15.30
N VAL A 267 -0.94 -2.79 15.45
CA VAL A 267 -2.27 -2.63 14.86
C VAL A 267 -2.25 -1.57 13.76
N HIS A 268 -2.85 -1.90 12.63
CA HIS A 268 -3.16 -0.94 11.57
C HIS A 268 -4.67 -0.86 11.36
N ILE A 269 -5.24 0.32 11.58
CA ILE A 269 -6.66 0.58 11.34
C ILE A 269 -6.83 0.95 9.88
N SER A 270 -7.47 0.09 9.12
CA SER A 270 -7.79 0.32 7.71
C SER A 270 -8.68 1.55 7.55
N HIS A 271 -8.38 2.39 6.54
CA HIS A 271 -9.22 3.50 6.05
C HIS A 271 -10.00 4.27 7.14
N ILE A 272 -9.33 4.70 8.21
CA ILE A 272 -9.94 5.32 9.40
C ILE A 272 -10.91 6.47 9.03
N LYS A 273 -12.13 6.41 9.51
CA LYS A 273 -13.19 7.38 9.23
C LYS A 273 -14.23 7.47 10.34
N ALA A 274 -14.99 8.55 10.35
CA ALA A 274 -16.26 8.68 11.04
C ALA A 274 -17.36 8.56 9.98
N LEU A 275 -17.99 7.40 9.89
CA LEU A 275 -18.93 7.02 8.83
C LEU A 275 -20.35 7.28 9.29
N GLY A 276 -21.09 8.14 8.57
CA GLY A 276 -22.49 8.46 8.91
C GLY A 276 -22.64 9.65 9.84
N ARG A 277 -23.80 10.30 9.74
CA ARG A 277 -24.08 11.58 10.39
C ARG A 277 -24.06 11.52 11.92
N GLU A 278 -24.39 10.36 12.48
CA GLU A 278 -24.47 10.17 13.94
C GLU A 278 -23.11 10.24 14.63
N VAL A 279 -22.03 9.96 13.89
CA VAL A 279 -20.65 9.95 14.41
C VAL A 279 -19.78 11.09 13.85
N TRP A 280 -20.33 11.95 12.98
CA TRP A 280 -19.58 13.12 12.51
C TRP A 280 -19.09 14.00 13.68
N GLY A 281 -17.87 14.47 13.59
CA GLY A 281 -17.20 15.23 14.64
C GLY A 281 -16.51 14.37 15.70
N GLN A 282 -16.66 13.04 15.70
CA GLN A 282 -16.03 12.17 16.68
C GLN A 282 -14.53 11.90 16.41
N SER A 283 -13.96 12.39 15.30
CA SER A 283 -12.52 12.25 15.02
C SER A 283 -11.64 12.69 16.18
N GLY A 284 -12.01 13.77 16.88
CA GLY A 284 -11.26 14.25 18.06
C GLY A 284 -11.25 13.24 19.22
N ALA A 285 -12.36 12.54 19.46
CA ALA A 285 -12.46 11.51 20.50
C ALA A 285 -11.65 10.25 20.11
N VAL A 286 -11.74 9.84 18.84
CA VAL A 286 -10.94 8.73 18.28
C VAL A 286 -9.44 9.01 18.42
N ILE A 287 -9.00 10.20 17.99
CA ILE A 287 -7.58 10.61 18.08
C ILE A 287 -7.10 10.57 19.55
N LYS A 288 -7.90 11.03 20.50
CA LYS A 288 -7.54 10.97 21.95
C LYS A 288 -7.37 9.53 22.43
N LEU A 289 -8.26 8.61 22.04
CA LEU A 289 -8.17 7.19 22.42
C LEU A 289 -6.88 6.56 21.85
N ILE A 290 -6.59 6.81 20.56
CA ILE A 290 -5.40 6.27 19.91
C ILE A 290 -4.12 6.86 20.52
N HIS A 291 -4.06 8.16 20.75
CA HIS A 291 -2.90 8.79 21.39
C HIS A 291 -2.64 8.21 22.79
N ARG A 292 -3.69 8.00 23.61
CA ARG A 292 -3.55 7.36 24.91
C ARG A 292 -2.99 5.95 24.80
N ALA A 293 -3.52 5.14 23.90
CA ALA A 293 -3.03 3.78 23.66
C ALA A 293 -1.56 3.76 23.22
N ARG A 294 -1.16 4.70 22.38
CA ARG A 294 0.24 4.85 21.93
C ARG A 294 1.17 5.25 23.08
N VAL A 295 0.72 6.11 24.00
CA VAL A 295 1.47 6.44 25.25
C VAL A 295 1.58 5.22 26.17
N GLU A 296 0.57 4.36 26.19
CA GLU A 296 0.57 3.08 26.91
C GLU A 296 1.42 1.99 26.23
N GLY A 297 2.08 2.29 25.10
CA GLY A 297 3.00 1.40 24.40
C GLY A 297 2.36 0.51 23.33
N ILE A 298 1.07 0.70 22.99
CA ILE A 298 0.45 -0.03 21.89
C ILE A 298 0.85 0.62 20.56
N GLU A 299 1.46 -0.13 19.64
CA GLU A 299 1.77 0.34 18.30
C GLU A 299 0.48 0.41 17.46
N VAL A 300 -0.13 1.60 17.36
CA VAL A 300 -1.34 1.84 16.59
C VAL A 300 -1.05 2.81 15.48
N THR A 301 -1.43 2.44 14.26
CA THR A 301 -1.37 3.23 13.04
C THR A 301 -2.68 3.10 12.26
N ALA A 302 -2.88 3.92 11.24
CA ALA A 302 -4.05 3.82 10.37
C ALA A 302 -3.70 4.32 8.96
N ASP A 303 -4.52 3.96 7.97
CA ASP A 303 -4.52 4.62 6.67
C ASP A 303 -5.80 5.41 6.42
N GLN A 304 -5.79 6.26 5.40
CA GLN A 304 -6.93 7.09 5.02
C GLN A 304 -6.87 7.53 3.57
N TYR A 305 -8.02 7.55 2.90
CA TYR A 305 -8.21 8.16 1.58
C TYR A 305 -8.87 9.56 1.66
N PRO A 306 -8.55 10.47 0.71
CA PRO A 306 -9.02 11.86 0.73
C PRO A 306 -10.35 12.05 -0.03
N TYR A 307 -11.40 11.32 0.35
CA TYR A 307 -12.73 11.39 -0.26
C TYR A 307 -13.81 11.37 0.80
N THR A 308 -14.93 12.06 0.55
CA THR A 308 -16.09 12.13 1.44
C THR A 308 -17.12 11.03 1.22
N ALA A 309 -16.91 10.16 0.24
CA ALA A 309 -17.72 8.98 0.02
C ALA A 309 -16.94 7.71 0.39
N SER A 310 -17.59 6.82 1.12
CA SER A 310 -17.11 5.44 1.34
C SER A 310 -17.52 4.55 0.17
N GLY A 311 -16.79 3.42 -0.03
CA GLY A 311 -17.14 2.41 -1.03
C GLY A 311 -17.34 1.06 -0.36
N THR A 312 -18.42 0.36 -0.72
CA THR A 312 -18.72 -1.01 -0.26
C THR A 312 -19.69 -1.67 -1.23
N SER A 313 -20.32 -2.78 -0.85
CA SER A 313 -21.40 -3.41 -1.61
C SER A 313 -22.78 -3.03 -1.10
N LEU A 314 -23.81 -3.21 -1.92
CA LEU A 314 -25.19 -2.92 -1.56
C LEU A 314 -25.68 -3.81 -0.41
N ILE A 315 -25.30 -5.08 -0.42
CA ILE A 315 -25.58 -6.03 0.67
C ILE A 315 -24.91 -5.51 1.95
N ALA A 316 -23.61 -5.24 1.91
CA ALA A 316 -22.88 -4.75 3.07
C ALA A 316 -23.39 -3.40 3.57
N ALA A 317 -23.91 -2.54 2.68
CA ALA A 317 -24.46 -1.24 3.04
C ALA A 317 -25.78 -1.34 3.80
N LEU A 318 -26.68 -2.24 3.38
CA LEU A 318 -28.07 -2.21 3.79
C LEU A 318 -28.53 -3.45 4.56
N VAL A 319 -28.06 -4.65 4.20
CA VAL A 319 -28.54 -5.91 4.79
C VAL A 319 -27.97 -6.09 6.19
N PRO A 320 -28.79 -6.33 7.22
CA PRO A 320 -28.29 -6.62 8.57
C PRO A 320 -27.54 -7.95 8.60
N ARG A 321 -26.42 -8.01 9.37
CA ARG A 321 -25.49 -9.14 9.36
C ARG A 321 -26.14 -10.50 9.67
N TRP A 322 -27.13 -10.55 10.58
CA TRP A 322 -27.84 -11.78 10.90
C TRP A 322 -28.52 -12.42 9.67
N ALA A 323 -28.94 -11.58 8.72
CA ALA A 323 -29.62 -12.05 7.52
C ALA A 323 -28.68 -12.73 6.51
N GLU A 324 -27.37 -12.50 6.61
CA GLU A 324 -26.35 -13.14 5.77
C GLU A 324 -25.88 -14.50 6.31
N ALA A 325 -26.23 -14.88 7.56
CA ALA A 325 -25.85 -16.16 8.16
C ALA A 325 -26.39 -17.33 7.31
N GLY A 326 -25.50 -18.30 7.02
CA GLY A 326 -25.78 -19.39 6.11
C GLY A 326 -25.60 -19.06 4.63
N GLY A 327 -25.27 -17.81 4.29
CA GLY A 327 -24.95 -17.38 2.91
C GLY A 327 -26.17 -16.96 2.09
N ARG A 328 -25.95 -16.84 0.76
CA ARG A 328 -26.93 -16.26 -0.17
C ARG A 328 -28.28 -17.00 -0.19
N ASP A 329 -28.25 -18.33 -0.22
CA ASP A 329 -29.49 -19.11 -0.31
C ASP A 329 -30.37 -18.90 0.92
N GLN A 330 -29.75 -18.81 2.10
CA GLN A 330 -30.45 -18.51 3.34
C GLN A 330 -30.96 -17.07 3.38
N LEU A 331 -30.23 -16.11 2.84
CA LEU A 331 -30.73 -14.74 2.67
C LEU A 331 -31.97 -14.71 1.78
N LEU A 332 -31.95 -15.41 0.64
CA LEU A 332 -33.09 -15.48 -0.26
C LEU A 332 -34.29 -16.20 0.38
N ALA A 333 -34.07 -17.27 1.16
CA ALA A 333 -35.11 -17.94 1.92
C ALA A 333 -35.75 -17.00 2.97
N ARG A 334 -34.95 -16.22 3.70
CA ARG A 334 -35.44 -15.21 4.65
C ARG A 334 -36.28 -14.11 3.98
N LEU A 335 -35.95 -13.78 2.72
CA LEU A 335 -36.74 -12.83 1.92
C LEU A 335 -38.09 -13.40 1.46
N ALA A 336 -38.23 -14.71 1.39
CA ALA A 336 -39.49 -15.40 1.05
C ALA A 336 -40.40 -15.58 2.28
N ASP A 337 -39.90 -15.53 3.51
CA ASP A 337 -40.63 -15.63 4.75
C ASP A 337 -41.16 -14.25 5.17
N GLU A 338 -42.49 -14.03 5.11
CA GLU A 338 -43.11 -12.70 5.26
C GLU A 338 -42.77 -11.99 6.59
N PRO A 339 -42.81 -12.67 7.79
CA PRO A 339 -42.45 -12.00 9.04
C PRO A 339 -40.97 -11.59 9.08
N THR A 340 -40.08 -12.44 8.58
CA THR A 340 -38.63 -12.17 8.52
C THR A 340 -38.33 -11.08 7.51
N ARG A 341 -38.99 -11.07 6.35
CA ARG A 341 -38.88 -10.02 5.33
C ARG A 341 -39.30 -8.65 5.88
N ALA A 342 -40.41 -8.55 6.62
CA ALA A 342 -40.86 -7.29 7.22
C ALA A 342 -39.80 -6.74 8.21
N ARG A 343 -39.21 -7.61 9.07
CA ARG A 343 -38.11 -7.23 9.97
C ARG A 343 -36.89 -6.74 9.18
N LEU A 344 -36.52 -7.48 8.14
CA LEU A 344 -35.33 -7.19 7.30
C LEU A 344 -35.51 -5.83 6.61
N LEU A 345 -36.66 -5.55 5.99
CA LEU A 345 -36.95 -4.26 5.37
C LEU A 345 -36.86 -3.10 6.37
N ALA A 346 -37.38 -3.26 7.59
CA ALA A 346 -37.32 -2.24 8.62
C ALA A 346 -35.86 -1.96 9.06
N GLU A 347 -35.00 -2.98 9.14
CA GLU A 347 -33.60 -2.81 9.47
C GLU A 347 -32.80 -2.22 8.30
N MET A 348 -33.08 -2.62 7.07
CA MET A 348 -32.49 -2.01 5.86
C MET A 348 -32.85 -0.52 5.74
N GLU A 349 -34.08 -0.13 6.06
CA GLU A 349 -34.49 1.28 6.05
C GLU A 349 -33.64 2.09 7.08
N ARG A 350 -33.47 1.57 8.30
CA ARG A 350 -32.61 2.22 9.29
C ARG A 350 -31.17 2.35 8.80
N ASN A 351 -30.63 1.29 8.17
CA ASN A 351 -29.26 1.32 7.62
C ASN A 351 -29.14 2.33 6.46
N LEU A 352 -30.19 2.45 5.61
CA LEU A 352 -30.23 3.43 4.54
C LEU A 352 -30.22 4.86 5.10
N GLN A 353 -30.98 5.13 6.17
CA GLN A 353 -30.99 6.45 6.81
C GLN A 353 -29.64 6.80 7.45
N ARG A 354 -28.96 5.85 8.13
CA ARG A 354 -27.60 6.06 8.65
C ARG A 354 -26.64 6.49 7.55
N ARG A 355 -26.78 5.93 6.35
CA ARG A 355 -25.96 6.29 5.18
C ARG A 355 -26.33 7.60 4.50
N GLY A 356 -27.33 8.33 5.03
CA GLY A 356 -27.77 9.62 4.49
C GLY A 356 -28.96 9.53 3.51
N GLY A 357 -29.63 8.37 3.45
CA GLY A 357 -30.78 8.13 2.60
C GLY A 357 -30.43 7.69 1.17
N PRO A 358 -31.48 7.43 0.33
CA PRO A 358 -31.29 6.82 -0.99
C PRO A 358 -30.55 7.70 -2.00
N ALA A 359 -30.57 9.02 -1.84
CA ALA A 359 -29.83 9.95 -2.69
C ALA A 359 -28.32 9.95 -2.43
N SER A 360 -27.89 9.50 -1.25
CA SER A 360 -26.47 9.39 -0.91
C SER A 360 -25.82 8.08 -1.37
N LEU A 361 -26.59 7.11 -1.85
CA LEU A 361 -26.13 5.78 -2.23
C LEU A 361 -26.08 5.66 -3.76
N LEU A 362 -24.87 5.75 -4.32
CA LEU A 362 -24.60 5.70 -5.76
C LEU A 362 -24.14 4.30 -6.16
N ILE A 363 -24.73 3.69 -7.19
CA ILE A 363 -24.25 2.42 -7.76
C ILE A 363 -22.97 2.68 -8.56
N THR A 364 -21.87 2.04 -8.16
CA THR A 364 -20.54 2.21 -8.77
C THR A 364 -20.16 1.06 -9.70
N SER A 365 -20.61 -0.16 -9.39
CA SER A 365 -20.39 -1.33 -10.24
C SER A 365 -21.58 -2.26 -10.22
N SER A 366 -21.95 -2.80 -11.37
CA SER A 366 -23.06 -3.71 -11.56
C SER A 366 -22.86 -4.53 -12.84
N ARG A 367 -23.41 -5.75 -12.89
CA ARG A 367 -23.54 -6.54 -14.11
C ARG A 367 -24.50 -5.91 -15.11
N ASP A 368 -25.50 -5.17 -14.60
CA ASP A 368 -26.35 -4.31 -15.42
C ASP A 368 -25.74 -2.90 -15.52
N PRO A 369 -25.20 -2.52 -16.70
CA PRO A 369 -24.57 -1.21 -16.90
C PRO A 369 -25.53 -0.04 -16.72
N SER A 370 -26.83 -0.25 -16.90
CA SER A 370 -27.84 0.81 -16.81
C SER A 370 -28.02 1.38 -15.40
N LEU A 371 -27.60 0.64 -14.37
CA LEU A 371 -27.64 1.07 -12.97
C LEU A 371 -26.42 1.92 -12.57
N ARG A 372 -25.31 1.82 -13.30
CA ARG A 372 -24.08 2.52 -12.93
C ARG A 372 -24.25 4.03 -13.02
N GLY A 373 -23.75 4.75 -12.02
CA GLY A 373 -23.87 6.21 -11.93
C GLY A 373 -25.23 6.71 -11.49
N LYS A 374 -26.20 5.82 -11.22
CA LYS A 374 -27.50 6.20 -10.65
C LYS A 374 -27.49 6.03 -9.13
N THR A 375 -28.18 6.95 -8.45
CA THR A 375 -28.45 6.78 -7.01
C THR A 375 -29.60 5.82 -6.79
N LEU A 376 -29.65 5.21 -5.60
CA LEU A 376 -30.78 4.36 -5.23
C LEU A 376 -32.14 5.12 -5.30
N ALA A 377 -32.12 6.43 -5.06
CA ALA A 377 -33.33 7.27 -5.21
C ALA A 377 -33.83 7.30 -6.66
N ILE A 378 -32.95 7.47 -7.64
CA ILE A 378 -33.31 7.46 -9.07
C ILE A 378 -33.82 6.08 -9.47
N ILE A 379 -33.15 5.01 -9.08
CA ILE A 379 -33.55 3.64 -9.44
C ILE A 379 -34.89 3.29 -8.83
N ALA A 380 -35.16 3.68 -7.57
CA ALA A 380 -36.42 3.45 -6.91
C ALA A 380 -37.58 4.19 -7.61
N ALA A 381 -37.34 5.44 -8.06
CA ALA A 381 -38.34 6.20 -8.83
C ALA A 381 -38.61 5.56 -10.20
N GLU A 382 -37.57 5.12 -10.94
CA GLU A 382 -37.72 4.43 -12.23
C GLU A 382 -38.48 3.10 -12.11
N ARG A 383 -38.33 2.40 -10.97
CA ARG A 383 -39.00 1.13 -10.67
C ARG A 383 -40.38 1.31 -10.00
N HIS A 384 -40.81 2.54 -9.71
CA HIS A 384 -42.01 2.86 -8.93
C HIS A 384 -42.08 2.10 -7.59
N ALA A 385 -40.94 1.92 -6.92
CA ALA A 385 -40.78 1.14 -5.70
C ALA A 385 -40.25 2.01 -4.56
N LYS A 386 -40.38 1.54 -3.30
CA LYS A 386 -39.67 2.14 -2.19
C LYS A 386 -38.16 1.83 -2.30
N PRO A 387 -37.28 2.74 -1.84
CA PRO A 387 -35.84 2.57 -2.01
C PRO A 387 -35.29 1.24 -1.51
N VAL A 388 -35.71 0.76 -0.34
CA VAL A 388 -35.25 -0.54 0.20
C VAL A 388 -35.82 -1.73 -0.57
N GLU A 389 -37.03 -1.61 -1.13
CA GLU A 389 -37.61 -2.65 -2.00
C GLU A 389 -36.85 -2.73 -3.31
N ALA A 390 -36.56 -1.59 -3.95
CA ALA A 390 -35.71 -1.53 -5.14
C ALA A 390 -34.31 -2.11 -4.87
N ALA A 391 -33.73 -1.86 -3.70
CA ALA A 391 -32.45 -2.47 -3.30
C ALA A 391 -32.55 -4.00 -3.17
N LEU A 392 -33.63 -4.52 -2.58
CA LEU A 392 -33.88 -5.97 -2.49
C LEU A 392 -34.04 -6.63 -3.86
N GLU A 393 -34.75 -5.96 -4.78
CA GLU A 393 -34.88 -6.45 -6.16
C GLU A 393 -33.51 -6.54 -6.84
N ILE A 394 -32.69 -5.51 -6.73
CA ILE A 394 -31.32 -5.52 -7.26
C ILE A 394 -30.52 -6.69 -6.69
N ILE A 395 -30.56 -6.89 -5.36
CA ILE A 395 -29.86 -7.99 -4.68
C ILE A 395 -30.35 -9.36 -5.18
N ARG A 396 -31.66 -9.51 -5.37
CA ARG A 396 -32.25 -10.75 -5.86
C ARG A 396 -31.89 -11.04 -7.31
N GLU A 397 -31.97 -10.04 -8.18
CA GLU A 397 -31.78 -10.17 -9.63
C GLU A 397 -30.30 -10.27 -10.00
N LEU A 398 -29.47 -9.39 -9.47
CA LEU A 398 -28.08 -9.20 -9.89
C LEU A 398 -27.05 -9.72 -8.89
N GLY A 399 -27.47 -10.02 -7.68
CA GLY A 399 -26.57 -10.30 -6.56
C GLY A 399 -26.05 -9.02 -5.92
N ASP A 400 -24.79 -9.05 -5.50
CA ASP A 400 -24.18 -7.89 -4.88
C ASP A 400 -23.65 -6.91 -5.94
N VAL A 401 -23.85 -5.63 -5.70
CA VAL A 401 -23.39 -4.54 -6.57
C VAL A 401 -22.58 -3.54 -5.74
N GLY A 402 -21.58 -2.91 -6.35
CA GLY A 402 -20.78 -1.91 -5.67
C GLY A 402 -21.51 -0.59 -5.49
N VAL A 403 -21.32 0.05 -4.34
CA VAL A 403 -21.91 1.36 -4.02
C VAL A 403 -20.87 2.32 -3.44
N ALA A 404 -21.04 3.61 -3.73
CA ALA A 404 -20.44 4.72 -3.02
C ALA A 404 -21.50 5.40 -2.15
N SER A 405 -21.18 5.62 -0.87
CA SER A 405 -22.09 6.34 0.06
C SER A 405 -21.46 7.68 0.43
N PHE A 406 -22.14 8.79 0.13
CA PHE A 406 -21.69 10.16 0.46
C PHE A 406 -22.05 10.48 1.92
N ASN A 407 -21.30 9.89 2.85
CA ASN A 407 -21.63 9.84 4.26
C ASN A 407 -20.44 10.15 5.20
N MET A 408 -19.40 10.82 4.69
CA MET A 408 -18.24 11.25 5.48
C MET A 408 -18.17 12.77 5.53
N ASN A 409 -17.56 13.29 6.60
CA ASN A 409 -17.38 14.71 6.86
C ASN A 409 -15.94 15.14 6.55
N GLU A 410 -15.79 16.22 5.80
CA GLU A 410 -14.48 16.77 5.40
C GLU A 410 -13.61 17.15 6.60
N ARG A 411 -14.20 17.69 7.68
CA ARG A 411 -13.47 18.10 8.88
C ARG A 411 -12.86 16.90 9.61
N ASP A 412 -13.58 15.78 9.68
CA ASP A 412 -13.06 14.54 10.27
C ASP A 412 -11.92 13.97 9.41
N ILE A 413 -12.05 14.03 8.09
CA ILE A 413 -10.98 13.63 7.15
C ILE A 413 -9.71 14.45 7.41
N GLU A 414 -9.81 15.78 7.51
CA GLU A 414 -8.66 16.64 7.79
C GLU A 414 -8.04 16.40 9.16
N ASN A 415 -8.88 16.14 10.19
CA ASN A 415 -8.40 15.88 11.54
C ASN A 415 -7.56 14.58 11.59
N PHE A 416 -8.00 13.52 10.92
CA PHE A 416 -7.23 12.27 10.81
C PHE A 416 -5.98 12.47 9.94
N MET A 417 -6.10 13.15 8.80
CA MET A 417 -5.00 13.39 7.86
C MET A 417 -3.78 14.09 8.49
N LYS A 418 -4.01 14.92 9.51
CA LYS A 418 -2.95 15.66 10.23
C LYS A 418 -2.16 14.79 11.23
N GLN A 419 -2.62 13.56 11.51
CA GLN A 419 -1.97 12.71 12.50
C GLN A 419 -0.73 12.05 11.96
N SER A 420 0.36 12.03 12.74
CA SER A 420 1.66 11.46 12.35
C SER A 420 1.67 9.92 12.25
N TRP A 421 0.60 9.27 12.66
CA TRP A 421 0.37 7.83 12.62
C TRP A 421 -0.66 7.42 11.55
N VAL A 422 -1.18 8.38 10.76
CA VAL A 422 -2.11 8.12 9.65
C VAL A 422 -1.35 8.22 8.33
N VAL A 423 -1.30 7.14 7.58
CA VAL A 423 -0.68 7.07 6.26
C VAL A 423 -1.71 7.24 5.13
N THR A 424 -1.25 7.29 3.90
CA THR A 424 -2.13 7.38 2.73
C THR A 424 -2.45 5.98 2.25
N GLY A 425 -3.71 5.60 2.27
CA GLY A 425 -4.24 4.40 1.64
C GLY A 425 -5.34 4.76 0.64
N SER A 426 -5.51 4.01 -0.43
CA SER A 426 -6.56 4.27 -1.42
C SER A 426 -7.88 3.59 -1.09
N ASP A 427 -7.84 2.44 -0.46
CA ASP A 427 -9.00 1.55 -0.35
C ASP A 427 -9.66 1.36 -1.75
N GLY A 428 -8.80 1.19 -2.76
CA GLY A 428 -9.13 1.32 -4.18
C GLY A 428 -10.03 0.22 -4.70
N SER A 429 -11.35 0.44 -4.70
CA SER A 429 -12.36 -0.48 -5.21
C SER A 429 -12.87 -0.08 -6.59
N THR A 430 -13.39 -1.06 -7.35
CA THR A 430 -13.91 -0.85 -8.71
C THR A 430 -15.07 0.15 -8.73
N GLY A 431 -15.03 1.09 -9.67
CA GLY A 431 -16.06 2.10 -9.87
C GLY A 431 -16.00 3.29 -8.92
N HIS A 432 -15.08 3.29 -7.93
CA HIS A 432 -14.83 4.45 -7.08
C HIS A 432 -13.58 5.20 -7.55
N PRO A 433 -13.61 6.55 -7.71
CA PRO A 433 -12.49 7.34 -8.22
C PRO A 433 -11.22 7.25 -7.36
N ARG A 434 -11.32 6.84 -6.08
CA ARG A 434 -10.17 6.68 -5.18
C ARG A 434 -9.15 5.65 -5.68
N LYS A 435 -9.57 4.64 -6.46
CA LYS A 435 -8.66 3.66 -7.08
C LYS A 435 -7.69 4.29 -8.09
N TYR A 436 -8.05 5.45 -8.66
CA TYR A 436 -7.32 6.12 -9.73
C TYR A 436 -6.76 7.49 -9.33
N GLY A 437 -7.15 8.03 -8.17
CA GLY A 437 -6.86 9.44 -7.86
C GLY A 437 -6.39 9.75 -6.44
N THR A 438 -6.31 8.80 -5.51
CA THR A 438 -6.04 9.07 -4.09
C THR A 438 -4.78 9.88 -3.82
N PHE A 439 -3.64 9.47 -4.35
CA PHE A 439 -2.36 10.14 -4.08
C PHE A 439 -2.26 11.52 -4.75
N PRO A 440 -2.58 11.67 -6.04
CA PRO A 440 -2.62 12.98 -6.69
C PRO A 440 -3.63 13.94 -6.06
N ARG A 441 -4.83 13.45 -5.67
CA ARG A 441 -5.83 14.26 -4.96
C ARG A 441 -5.31 14.78 -3.63
N LYS A 442 -4.65 13.92 -2.84
CA LYS A 442 -4.03 14.33 -1.56
C LYS A 442 -3.00 15.44 -1.78
N LEU A 443 -2.14 15.31 -2.80
CA LEU A 443 -1.17 16.33 -3.15
C LEU A 443 -1.85 17.63 -3.62
N ARG A 444 -2.74 17.53 -4.61
CA ARG A 444 -3.39 18.69 -5.21
C ARG A 444 -4.26 19.44 -4.23
N GLU A 445 -5.20 18.76 -3.58
CA GLU A 445 -6.22 19.41 -2.76
C GLU A 445 -5.71 19.75 -1.36
N TYR A 446 -5.03 18.83 -0.68
CA TYR A 446 -4.70 19.00 0.74
C TYR A 446 -3.29 19.57 0.98
N VAL A 447 -2.37 19.43 0.01
CA VAL A 447 -1.05 20.05 0.10
C VAL A 447 -1.03 21.40 -0.61
N PHE A 448 -1.33 21.44 -1.92
CA PHE A 448 -1.09 22.64 -2.73
C PHE A 448 -2.23 23.66 -2.64
N ARG A 449 -3.49 23.25 -2.69
CA ARG A 449 -4.64 24.18 -2.68
C ARG A 449 -5.04 24.58 -1.27
N ARG A 450 -5.41 23.65 -0.42
CA ARG A 450 -5.98 23.90 0.93
C ARG A 450 -4.91 24.04 2.01
N ARG A 451 -3.69 23.55 1.77
CA ARG A 451 -2.55 23.61 2.70
C ARG A 451 -2.85 23.02 4.07
N VAL A 452 -3.61 21.94 4.09
CA VAL A 452 -3.98 21.19 5.31
C VAL A 452 -2.76 20.51 5.94
N ILE A 453 -1.89 19.97 5.07
CA ILE A 453 -0.61 19.33 5.44
C ILE A 453 0.51 19.82 4.53
N SER A 454 1.75 19.72 5.01
CA SER A 454 2.93 20.10 4.21
C SER A 454 3.32 19.01 3.20
N LEU A 455 3.98 19.39 2.10
CA LEU A 455 4.47 18.45 1.10
C LEU A 455 5.43 17.38 1.68
N PRO A 456 6.46 17.73 2.47
CA PRO A 456 7.33 16.70 3.05
C PRO A 456 6.58 15.73 3.98
N PHE A 457 5.59 16.21 4.72
CA PHE A 457 4.74 15.34 5.54
C PHE A 457 3.92 14.40 4.65
N ALA A 458 3.27 14.90 3.58
CA ALA A 458 2.50 14.08 2.65
C ALA A 458 3.36 12.99 1.99
N ILE A 459 4.60 13.33 1.57
CA ILE A 459 5.54 12.36 1.01
C ILE A 459 5.91 11.29 2.05
N ARG A 460 6.24 11.70 3.29
CA ARG A 460 6.59 10.77 4.37
C ARG A 460 5.48 9.78 4.65
N VAL A 461 4.24 10.25 4.83
CA VAL A 461 3.09 9.38 5.15
C VAL A 461 2.56 8.59 3.95
N SER A 462 3.07 8.85 2.75
CA SER A 462 2.77 8.10 1.53
C SER A 462 3.91 7.16 1.11
N SER A 463 5.03 7.13 1.84
CA SER A 463 6.21 6.31 1.47
C SER A 463 6.93 5.74 2.69
N ALA A 464 7.83 6.48 3.31
CA ALA A 464 8.72 5.97 4.36
C ALA A 464 7.96 5.46 5.59
N LEU A 465 6.95 6.18 6.06
CA LEU A 465 6.19 5.76 7.23
C LEU A 465 5.39 4.47 6.94
N THR A 466 4.81 4.34 5.75
CA THR A 466 4.13 3.11 5.33
C THR A 466 5.10 1.94 5.27
N ALA A 467 6.31 2.14 4.71
CA ALA A 467 7.35 1.12 4.70
C ALA A 467 7.79 0.70 6.12
N GLU A 468 7.90 1.65 7.04
CA GLU A 468 8.23 1.41 8.45
C GLU A 468 7.13 0.56 9.14
N ILE A 469 5.85 0.91 8.96
CA ILE A 469 4.69 0.20 9.53
C ILE A 469 4.64 -1.26 9.07
N PHE A 470 4.71 -1.48 7.76
CA PHE A 470 4.62 -2.83 7.18
C PHE A 470 5.98 -3.54 7.09
N ARG A 471 7.03 -2.96 7.67
CA ARG A 471 8.38 -3.55 7.74
C ARG A 471 8.92 -3.95 6.36
N LEU A 472 8.70 -3.10 5.35
CA LEU A 472 9.22 -3.30 3.99
C LEU A 472 10.71 -2.91 3.94
N PRO A 473 11.64 -3.85 3.81
CA PRO A 473 13.06 -3.54 3.94
C PRO A 473 13.55 -2.70 2.77
N GLN A 474 14.31 -1.63 3.08
CA GLN A 474 15.00 -0.79 2.10
C GLN A 474 14.08 -0.17 1.03
N ARG A 475 12.81 0.12 1.36
CA ARG A 475 11.84 0.82 0.49
C ARG A 475 11.31 2.10 1.15
N GLY A 476 10.66 2.94 0.36
CA GLY A 476 10.01 4.18 0.81
C GLY A 476 10.96 5.34 1.12
N ARG A 477 12.26 5.26 0.79
CA ARG A 477 13.24 6.32 1.05
C ARG A 477 14.23 6.49 -0.10
N ILE A 478 14.70 7.74 -0.31
CA ILE A 478 15.84 8.03 -1.17
C ILE A 478 17.10 8.05 -0.33
N ALA A 479 17.80 6.92 -0.31
CA ALA A 479 19.10 6.76 0.37
C ALA A 479 19.95 5.70 -0.33
N PRO A 480 21.29 5.79 -0.31
CA PRO A 480 22.14 4.74 -0.85
C PRO A 480 21.82 3.37 -0.22
N GLY A 481 21.79 2.32 -1.06
CA GLY A 481 21.42 0.95 -0.66
C GLY A 481 19.92 0.64 -0.70
N TYR A 482 19.04 1.65 -0.77
CA TYR A 482 17.60 1.45 -0.93
C TYR A 482 17.24 1.02 -2.36
N PHE A 483 16.14 0.31 -2.51
CA PHE A 483 15.59 0.02 -3.83
C PHE A 483 15.24 1.32 -4.56
N ALA A 484 15.51 1.35 -5.85
CA ALA A 484 15.23 2.50 -6.69
C ALA A 484 13.75 2.51 -7.12
N ASP A 485 12.87 2.68 -6.12
CA ASP A 485 11.47 3.01 -6.28
C ASP A 485 11.34 4.52 -6.13
N LEU A 486 11.21 5.23 -7.24
CA LEU A 486 11.31 6.69 -7.29
C LEU A 486 10.18 7.28 -8.12
N ILE A 487 9.76 8.49 -7.77
CA ILE A 487 8.85 9.29 -8.57
C ILE A 487 9.43 10.67 -8.86
N VAL A 488 9.15 11.16 -10.05
CA VAL A 488 9.43 12.55 -10.47
C VAL A 488 8.13 13.14 -10.95
N PHE A 489 7.64 14.18 -10.28
CA PHE A 489 6.35 14.77 -10.62
C PHE A 489 6.39 16.31 -10.71
N ASP A 490 5.48 16.84 -11.51
CA ASP A 490 5.28 18.27 -11.69
C ASP A 490 4.28 18.78 -10.63
N PRO A 491 4.70 19.59 -9.65
CA PRO A 491 3.82 20.09 -8.59
C PRO A 491 2.69 20.98 -9.08
N GLN A 492 2.79 21.54 -10.29
CA GLN A 492 1.77 22.38 -10.90
C GLN A 492 0.73 21.58 -11.69
N LYS A 493 1.09 20.35 -12.12
CA LYS A 493 0.25 19.52 -12.99
C LYS A 493 -0.31 18.27 -12.31
N VAL A 494 0.25 17.88 -11.14
CA VAL A 494 -0.23 16.68 -10.44
C VAL A 494 -1.70 16.83 -10.05
N ALA A 495 -2.53 15.91 -10.56
CA ALA A 495 -3.97 15.95 -10.34
C ALA A 495 -4.63 14.58 -10.55
N ASP A 496 -5.65 14.31 -9.75
CA ASP A 496 -6.65 13.30 -10.01
C ASP A 496 -7.58 13.78 -11.15
N ARG A 497 -8.03 12.86 -11.99
CA ARG A 497 -8.99 13.11 -13.06
C ARG A 497 -10.25 12.26 -12.92
N ALA A 498 -10.14 11.16 -12.17
CA ALA A 498 -11.25 10.26 -11.94
C ALA A 498 -12.40 10.95 -11.18
N THR A 499 -13.62 10.74 -11.66
CA THR A 499 -14.87 11.19 -11.05
C THR A 499 -15.77 9.99 -10.80
N TYR A 500 -16.92 10.20 -10.17
CA TYR A 500 -17.91 9.10 -9.98
C TYR A 500 -18.58 8.70 -11.28
N GLU A 501 -18.66 9.60 -12.27
CA GLU A 501 -19.16 9.34 -13.62
C GLU A 501 -18.11 8.65 -14.50
N GLN A 502 -16.84 9.00 -14.31
CA GLN A 502 -15.70 8.46 -15.06
C GLN A 502 -14.58 8.00 -14.08
N PRO A 503 -14.80 6.91 -13.33
CA PRO A 503 -13.94 6.51 -12.22
C PRO A 503 -12.57 5.96 -12.64
N GLU A 504 -12.37 5.66 -13.92
CA GLU A 504 -11.16 5.01 -14.45
C GLU A 504 -10.22 5.98 -15.19
N LEU A 505 -10.48 7.29 -15.13
CA LEU A 505 -9.57 8.28 -15.70
C LEU A 505 -8.24 8.30 -14.95
N LEU A 506 -7.15 8.03 -15.69
CA LEU A 506 -5.81 8.05 -15.14
C LEU A 506 -5.42 9.44 -14.63
N ALA A 507 -4.72 9.48 -13.51
CA ALA A 507 -4.12 10.68 -12.96
C ALA A 507 -3.05 11.27 -13.89
N VAL A 508 -2.72 12.54 -13.69
CA VAL A 508 -1.71 13.27 -14.47
C VAL A 508 -0.66 13.91 -13.56
N GLY A 509 0.46 14.35 -14.15
CA GLY A 509 1.52 15.09 -13.45
C GLY A 509 2.68 14.22 -12.96
N MET A 510 2.57 12.89 -12.91
CA MET A 510 3.73 12.02 -12.74
C MET A 510 4.50 11.97 -14.06
N ARG A 511 5.71 12.57 -14.06
CA ARG A 511 6.57 12.59 -15.25
C ARG A 511 7.34 11.28 -15.40
N TYR A 512 7.93 10.79 -14.31
CA TYR A 512 8.65 9.52 -14.28
C TYR A 512 8.26 8.74 -13.03
N VAL A 513 8.05 7.45 -13.20
CA VAL A 513 7.89 6.47 -12.12
C VAL A 513 8.87 5.34 -12.36
N ILE A 514 9.74 5.13 -11.42
CA ILE A 514 10.77 4.10 -11.44
C ILE A 514 10.40 3.04 -10.40
N VAL A 515 10.37 1.79 -10.80
CA VAL A 515 10.11 0.63 -9.95
C VAL A 515 11.32 -0.30 -10.05
N ASN A 516 11.97 -0.59 -8.93
CA ASN A 516 13.17 -1.43 -8.89
C ASN A 516 14.24 -1.01 -9.93
N GLY A 517 14.42 0.30 -10.14
CA GLY A 517 15.38 0.86 -11.07
C GLY A 517 14.95 0.93 -12.54
N GLN A 518 13.78 0.40 -12.88
CA GLN A 518 13.24 0.42 -14.24
C GLN A 518 12.17 1.51 -14.41
N LEU A 519 12.20 2.21 -15.52
CA LEU A 519 11.18 3.21 -15.87
C LEU A 519 9.86 2.52 -16.20
N ALA A 520 8.89 2.63 -15.30
CA ALA A 520 7.52 2.16 -15.50
C ALA A 520 6.63 3.26 -16.13
N VAL A 521 6.90 4.53 -15.80
CA VAL A 521 6.27 5.68 -16.44
C VAL A 521 7.38 6.62 -16.91
N GLU A 522 7.28 7.06 -18.15
CA GLU A 522 8.19 7.99 -18.79
C GLU A 522 7.42 9.09 -19.50
N ASP A 523 7.79 10.34 -19.24
CA ASP A 523 7.10 11.54 -19.76
C ASP A 523 5.57 11.49 -19.59
N GLY A 524 5.12 10.90 -18.46
CA GLY A 524 3.71 10.78 -18.13
C GLY A 524 2.97 9.67 -18.89
N ARG A 525 3.69 8.72 -19.49
CA ARG A 525 3.12 7.58 -20.22
C ARG A 525 3.66 6.27 -19.66
N TYR A 526 2.80 5.28 -19.54
CA TYR A 526 3.21 3.94 -19.16
C TYR A 526 4.09 3.32 -20.26
N THR A 527 5.20 2.71 -19.85
CA THR A 527 6.21 2.17 -20.77
C THR A 527 5.96 0.74 -21.21
N GLY A 528 5.03 0.04 -20.56
CA GLY A 528 4.85 -1.41 -20.74
C GLY A 528 5.65 -2.27 -19.75
N ALA A 529 6.51 -1.68 -18.91
CA ALA A 529 7.37 -2.43 -18.00
C ALA A 529 6.57 -3.07 -16.86
N LEU A 530 6.79 -4.37 -16.64
CA LEU A 530 6.33 -5.13 -15.49
C LEU A 530 7.49 -5.27 -14.50
N ALA A 531 7.88 -4.14 -13.89
CA ALA A 531 9.08 -4.02 -13.07
C ALA A 531 8.84 -4.34 -11.57
N GLY A 532 7.61 -4.62 -11.19
CA GLY A 532 7.22 -4.95 -9.81
C GLY A 532 7.70 -6.35 -9.38
N ARG A 533 7.73 -6.55 -8.07
CA ARG A 533 8.11 -7.81 -7.45
C ARG A 533 7.06 -8.24 -6.43
N ALA A 534 6.80 -9.54 -6.33
CA ALA A 534 6.11 -10.12 -5.20
C ALA A 534 7.03 -10.04 -3.97
N LEU A 535 6.54 -9.44 -2.90
CA LEU A 535 7.33 -9.22 -1.69
C LEU A 535 6.96 -10.28 -0.65
N ARG A 536 7.98 -10.81 0.01
CA ARG A 536 7.85 -11.72 1.15
C ARG A 536 8.39 -11.06 2.40
N ARG A 537 7.69 -11.33 3.51
CA ARG A 537 8.12 -10.88 4.83
C ARG A 537 9.35 -11.65 5.30
#